data_2e5b41bd82310ce47501a9df987f5768
#
_entry.id   2e5b41bd82310ce47501a9df987f5768
#
_cell.length_a   1.000
_cell.length_b   1.000
_cell.length_c   1.000
_cell.angle_alpha   90.00
_cell.angle_beta   90.00
_cell.angle_gamma   90.00
#
_symmetry.space_group_name_H-M   'P 1'
#
loop_
_entity.id
_entity.type
_entity.pdbx_description
1 polymer ?
#
loop_
_entity_poly.entity_id
_entity_poly.type
_entity_poly.pdbx_seq_one_letter_code
_entity_poly.pdbx_strand_id
1 'polypeptide(L)'
;TWIACGLPLSQPMKRTASAVWQGSLKAGKGALTAPGGALNNTEYSFGSRFESGAGTNPEELIAAAHAGCFAMAFSAMLGEAGFTPERVDVTAEVSLDNVPPAGWTVTASNLVLRAKVPGLPPAKFDEIAAKAKAGCPISRLLNAKISLAATLL
;
A
#
# COMPACT_ATOMS: atom_id res chain seq x y z
N THR A 1 20.53 0.94 1.24
CA THR A 1 19.57 -0.18 1.13
C THR A 1 18.80 -0.36 2.43
N TRP A 2 17.52 -0.47 2.34
CA TRP A 2 16.52 -0.75 3.37
C TRP A 2 16.87 -1.85 4.39
N ILE A 3 17.91 -2.59 4.11
CA ILE A 3 18.35 -3.81 4.80
C ILE A 3 19.18 -3.51 6.05
N ALA A 4 19.56 -2.27 6.30
CA ALA A 4 20.44 -1.92 7.40
C ALA A 4 19.76 -1.82 8.78
N CYS A 5 18.48 -2.17 8.91
CA CYS A 5 17.78 -2.15 10.20
C CYS A 5 18.05 -3.42 11.06
N GLY A 6 19.30 -3.92 11.07
CA GLY A 6 19.77 -4.88 12.09
C GLY A 6 19.02 -6.21 12.24
N LEU A 7 18.09 -6.54 11.35
CA LEU A 7 17.39 -7.82 11.39
C LEU A 7 18.26 -8.92 10.77
N PRO A 8 18.34 -10.10 11.39
CA PRO A 8 19.09 -11.21 10.80
C PRO A 8 18.48 -11.61 9.47
N LEU A 9 19.28 -11.61 8.40
CA LEU A 9 18.89 -11.95 7.02
C LEU A 9 18.48 -13.42 6.81
N SER A 10 18.29 -14.20 7.88
CA SER A 10 18.33 -15.65 7.81
C SER A 10 16.99 -16.34 7.54
N GLN A 11 15.85 -15.67 7.63
CA GLN A 11 14.55 -16.32 7.39
C GLN A 11 13.53 -15.35 6.75
N PRO A 12 12.79 -15.79 5.71
CA PRO A 12 11.71 -14.97 5.17
C PRO A 12 10.59 -14.82 6.21
N MET A 13 10.17 -13.59 6.44
CA MET A 13 9.00 -13.32 7.28
C MET A 13 7.73 -13.69 6.52
N LYS A 14 6.94 -14.61 7.07
CA LYS A 14 5.66 -15.04 6.50
C LYS A 14 4.51 -14.34 7.24
N ARG A 15 3.52 -13.90 6.48
CA ARG A 15 2.26 -13.37 6.98
C ARG A 15 1.12 -14.09 6.28
N THR A 16 0.03 -14.32 7.00
CA THR A 16 -1.13 -15.06 6.49
C THR A 16 -2.40 -14.26 6.67
N ALA A 17 -3.33 -14.50 5.79
CA ALA A 17 -4.72 -14.11 5.94
C ALA A 17 -5.59 -15.19 5.30
N SER A 18 -6.85 -15.26 5.67
CA SER A 18 -7.81 -16.21 5.12
C SER A 18 -9.07 -15.49 4.64
N ALA A 19 -9.72 -16.08 3.67
CA ALA A 19 -11.00 -15.65 3.13
C ALA A 19 -11.99 -16.79 3.12
N VAL A 20 -13.24 -16.50 3.48
CA VAL A 20 -14.38 -17.38 3.28
C VAL A 20 -15.36 -16.69 2.34
N TRP A 21 -15.85 -17.38 1.35
CA TRP A 21 -16.91 -16.91 0.46
C TRP A 21 -18.05 -17.91 0.43
N GLN A 22 -19.28 -17.41 0.52
CA GLN A 22 -20.50 -18.24 0.50
C GLN A 22 -21.51 -17.66 -0.49
N GLY A 23 -22.01 -18.49 -1.38
CA GLY A 23 -23.00 -18.09 -2.38
C GLY A 23 -22.41 -17.66 -3.72
N SER A 24 -23.27 -17.15 -4.59
CA SER A 24 -22.87 -16.64 -5.91
C SER A 24 -22.09 -15.33 -5.80
N LEU A 25 -21.42 -14.90 -6.88
CA LEU A 25 -20.67 -13.65 -6.89
C LEU A 25 -21.52 -12.45 -6.50
N LYS A 26 -22.71 -12.30 -7.08
CA LYS A 26 -23.56 -11.14 -6.83
C LYS A 26 -24.34 -11.19 -5.53
N ALA A 27 -24.84 -12.36 -5.15
CA ALA A 27 -25.69 -12.52 -3.97
C ALA A 27 -24.95 -13.07 -2.75
N GLY A 28 -23.71 -13.51 -2.93
CA GLY A 28 -22.90 -14.09 -1.86
C GLY A 28 -22.32 -13.05 -0.92
N LYS A 29 -21.64 -13.57 0.11
CA LYS A 29 -20.94 -12.80 1.13
C LYS A 29 -19.59 -13.41 1.42
N GLY A 30 -18.61 -12.56 1.66
CA GLY A 30 -17.29 -12.96 2.07
C GLY A 30 -16.87 -12.36 3.40
N ALA A 31 -15.89 -12.99 4.02
CA ALA A 31 -15.25 -12.49 5.22
C ALA A 31 -13.75 -12.74 5.18
N LEU A 32 -12.98 -11.78 5.63
CA LEU A 32 -11.52 -11.79 5.69
C LEU A 32 -11.04 -11.80 7.14
N THR A 33 -10.06 -12.62 7.43
CA THR A 33 -9.46 -12.69 8.76
C THR A 33 -7.94 -12.75 8.67
N ALA A 34 -7.26 -11.98 9.51
CA ALA A 34 -5.81 -12.02 9.65
C ALA A 34 -5.41 -12.07 11.13
N PRO A 35 -4.35 -12.81 11.50
CA PRO A 35 -3.93 -12.99 12.89
C PRO A 35 -3.59 -11.71 13.63
N GLY A 36 -3.21 -10.66 12.93
CA GLY A 36 -2.89 -9.35 13.51
C GLY A 36 -4.10 -8.58 14.08
N GLY A 37 -5.32 -9.06 13.85
CA GLY A 37 -6.55 -8.47 14.39
C GLY A 37 -7.15 -7.33 13.58
N ALA A 38 -6.41 -6.75 12.62
CA ALA A 38 -6.92 -5.68 11.76
C ALA A 38 -8.08 -6.15 10.86
N LEU A 39 -8.04 -7.41 10.45
CA LEU A 39 -9.12 -8.09 9.76
C LEU A 39 -9.64 -9.20 10.68
N ASN A 40 -10.82 -9.00 11.20
CA ASN A 40 -11.47 -9.96 12.09
C ASN A 40 -12.87 -10.27 11.58
N ASN A 41 -12.97 -11.30 10.76
CA ASN A 41 -14.21 -11.64 10.06
C ASN A 41 -14.81 -10.45 9.30
N THR A 42 -13.92 -9.66 8.70
CA THR A 42 -14.27 -8.40 8.03
C THR A 42 -15.02 -8.67 6.74
N GLU A 43 -16.20 -8.11 6.62
CA GLU A 43 -17.08 -8.36 5.48
C GLU A 43 -16.56 -7.74 4.18
N TYR A 44 -16.74 -8.46 3.09
CA TYR A 44 -16.59 -7.97 1.72
C TYR A 44 -17.61 -8.65 0.81
N SER A 45 -17.97 -7.98 -0.29
CA SER A 45 -19.02 -8.44 -1.17
C SER A 45 -18.86 -7.88 -2.58
N PHE A 46 -19.70 -8.32 -3.50
CA PHE A 46 -19.82 -7.68 -4.80
C PHE A 46 -20.15 -6.18 -4.67
N GLY A 47 -21.09 -5.82 -3.79
CA GLY A 47 -21.48 -4.44 -3.54
C GLY A 47 -20.34 -3.59 -2.97
N SER A 48 -19.53 -4.10 -2.05
CA SER A 48 -18.41 -3.35 -1.49
C SER A 48 -17.21 -3.21 -2.46
N ARG A 49 -17.15 -4.04 -3.50
CA ARG A 49 -16.08 -3.99 -4.51
C ARG A 49 -16.45 -3.18 -5.75
N PHE A 50 -17.64 -3.36 -6.28
CA PHE A 50 -18.07 -2.80 -7.58
C PHE A 50 -19.16 -1.72 -7.47
N GLU A 51 -19.68 -1.50 -6.27
CA GLU A 51 -20.71 -0.52 -5.96
C GLU A 51 -20.29 0.29 -4.74
N SER A 52 -21.23 0.93 -4.06
CA SER A 52 -20.98 1.73 -2.84
C SER A 52 -21.41 1.02 -1.55
N GLY A 53 -21.38 -0.32 -1.56
CA GLY A 53 -21.73 -1.12 -0.39
C GLY A 53 -20.76 -1.00 0.77
N ALA A 54 -21.23 -1.29 1.98
CA ALA A 54 -20.40 -1.31 3.18
C ALA A 54 -19.44 -2.52 3.18
N GLY A 55 -18.36 -2.42 3.96
CA GLY A 55 -17.32 -3.41 4.06
C GLY A 55 -16.04 -2.99 3.33
N THR A 56 -15.07 -3.90 3.26
CA THR A 56 -13.82 -3.66 2.52
C THR A 56 -13.85 -4.33 1.14
N ASN A 57 -12.76 -4.22 0.42
CA ASN A 57 -12.54 -4.89 -0.87
C ASN A 57 -11.04 -5.07 -1.10
N PRO A 58 -10.64 -5.95 -2.05
CA PRO A 58 -9.23 -6.22 -2.31
C PRO A 58 -8.42 -4.98 -2.69
N GLU A 59 -8.99 -4.08 -3.47
CA GLU A 59 -8.31 -2.87 -3.96
C GLU A 59 -8.03 -1.88 -2.83
N GLU A 60 -8.97 -1.71 -1.89
CA GLU A 60 -8.79 -0.91 -0.68
C GLU A 60 -7.69 -1.49 0.22
N LEU A 61 -7.63 -2.81 0.36
CA LEU A 61 -6.58 -3.49 1.13
C LEU A 61 -5.21 -3.33 0.47
N ILE A 62 -5.12 -3.40 -0.86
CA ILE A 62 -3.90 -3.11 -1.61
C ILE A 62 -3.48 -1.64 -1.40
N ALA A 63 -4.43 -0.71 -1.45
CA ALA A 63 -4.16 0.71 -1.20
C ALA A 63 -3.60 0.94 0.21
N ALA A 64 -4.20 0.33 1.22
CA ALA A 64 -3.72 0.41 2.59
C ALA A 64 -2.29 -0.17 2.74
N ALA A 65 -2.05 -1.34 2.13
CA ALA A 65 -0.73 -1.97 2.13
C ALA A 65 0.31 -1.08 1.43
N HIS A 66 -0.02 -0.51 0.28
CA HIS A 66 0.90 0.33 -0.49
C HIS A 66 1.21 1.64 0.23
N ALA A 67 0.19 2.32 0.76
CA ALA A 67 0.38 3.56 1.53
C ALA A 67 1.26 3.33 2.76
N GLY A 68 0.97 2.29 3.54
CA GLY A 68 1.73 1.95 4.75
C GLY A 68 3.17 1.55 4.45
N CYS A 69 3.39 0.70 3.45
CA CYS A 69 4.72 0.28 3.04
C CYS A 69 5.56 1.44 2.51
N PHE A 70 4.98 2.29 1.66
CA PHE A 70 5.66 3.47 1.14
C PHE A 70 6.04 4.46 2.25
N ALA A 71 5.12 4.74 3.19
CA ALA A 71 5.38 5.64 4.32
C ALA A 71 6.58 5.14 5.17
N MET A 72 6.65 3.84 5.45
CA MET A 72 7.76 3.24 6.17
C MET A 72 9.06 3.28 5.37
N ALA A 73 9.01 3.01 4.07
CA ALA A 73 10.17 3.09 3.19
C ALA A 73 10.74 4.51 3.14
N PHE A 74 9.88 5.49 2.96
CA PHE A 74 10.27 6.89 2.96
C PHE A 74 10.89 7.31 4.30
N SER A 75 10.28 6.94 5.42
CA SER A 75 10.80 7.21 6.76
C SER A 75 12.16 6.56 7.01
N ALA A 76 12.34 5.31 6.58
CA ALA A 76 13.63 4.62 6.72
C ALA A 76 14.73 5.30 5.92
N MET A 77 14.46 5.68 4.67
CA MET A 77 15.43 6.38 3.83
C MET A 77 15.76 7.79 4.32
N LEU A 78 14.80 8.49 4.93
CA LEU A 78 15.07 9.73 5.65
C LEU A 78 16.04 9.51 6.80
N GLY A 79 15.83 8.46 7.60
CA GLY A 79 16.71 8.09 8.71
C GLY A 79 18.14 7.79 8.25
N GLU A 80 18.30 7.06 7.15
CA GLU A 80 19.62 6.81 6.53
C GLU A 80 20.32 8.10 6.08
N ALA A 81 19.53 9.10 5.67
CA ALA A 81 20.03 10.42 5.28
C ALA A 81 20.23 11.39 6.48
N GLY A 82 19.93 10.96 7.71
CA GLY A 82 20.08 11.75 8.92
C GLY A 82 18.90 12.66 9.25
N PHE A 83 17.72 12.42 8.67
CA PHE A 83 16.51 13.22 8.91
C PHE A 83 15.43 12.41 9.63
N THR A 84 14.70 13.08 10.52
CA THR A 84 13.54 12.49 11.21
C THR A 84 12.29 13.26 10.82
N PRO A 85 11.29 12.61 10.21
CA PRO A 85 10.05 13.28 9.90
C PRO A 85 9.23 13.53 11.17
N GLU A 86 8.59 14.70 11.24
CA GLU A 86 7.56 14.96 12.24
C GLU A 86 6.25 14.28 11.84
N ARG A 87 5.96 14.26 10.55
CA ARG A 87 4.74 13.66 10.00
C ARG A 87 4.91 13.24 8.55
N VAL A 88 4.36 12.09 8.23
CA VAL A 88 4.30 11.53 6.87
C VAL A 88 2.86 11.11 6.61
N ASP A 89 2.18 11.80 5.71
CA ASP A 89 0.85 11.45 5.25
C ASP A 89 0.95 10.85 3.85
N VAL A 90 0.40 9.66 3.67
CA VAL A 90 0.38 8.97 2.38
C VAL A 90 -1.04 8.50 2.07
N THR A 91 -1.48 8.82 0.88
CA THR A 91 -2.69 8.23 0.29
C THR A 91 -2.28 7.41 -0.93
N ALA A 92 -2.84 6.23 -1.08
CA ALA A 92 -2.75 5.42 -2.28
C ALA A 92 -4.14 5.26 -2.90
N GLU A 93 -4.26 5.51 -4.19
CA GLU A 93 -5.46 5.27 -4.98
C GLU A 93 -5.17 4.14 -5.95
N VAL A 94 -5.89 3.02 -5.80
CA VAL A 94 -5.72 1.82 -6.61
C VAL A 94 -6.87 1.72 -7.61
N SER A 95 -6.53 1.61 -8.90
CA SER A 95 -7.50 1.50 -9.97
C SER A 95 -7.74 0.04 -10.37
N LEU A 96 -9.00 -0.32 -10.51
CA LEU A 96 -9.47 -1.59 -11.06
C LEU A 96 -10.23 -1.34 -12.34
N ASP A 97 -9.69 -1.77 -13.48
CA ASP A 97 -10.26 -1.54 -14.79
C ASP A 97 -10.55 -2.85 -15.52
N ASN A 98 -11.56 -2.86 -16.36
CA ASN A 98 -11.82 -3.97 -17.25
C ASN A 98 -11.02 -3.78 -18.56
N VAL A 99 -9.94 -4.51 -18.70
CA VAL A 99 -8.98 -4.39 -19.80
C VAL A 99 -9.02 -5.64 -20.69
N PRO A 100 -9.74 -5.62 -21.83
CA PRO A 100 -9.76 -6.76 -22.75
C PRO A 100 -8.36 -7.08 -23.32
N PRO A 101 -8.00 -8.36 -23.53
CA PRO A 101 -8.77 -9.57 -23.22
C PRO A 101 -8.62 -10.06 -21.77
N ALA A 102 -7.79 -9.42 -20.94
CA ALA A 102 -7.45 -9.86 -19.60
C ALA A 102 -8.63 -9.79 -18.60
N GLY A 103 -9.58 -8.87 -18.80
CA GLY A 103 -10.68 -8.64 -17.88
C GLY A 103 -10.31 -7.66 -16.76
N TRP A 104 -10.91 -7.84 -15.59
CA TRP A 104 -10.68 -6.97 -14.42
C TRP A 104 -9.22 -7.02 -13.98
N THR A 105 -8.57 -5.88 -14.01
CA THR A 105 -7.13 -5.74 -13.80
C THR A 105 -6.84 -4.54 -12.91
N VAL A 106 -5.96 -4.73 -11.93
CA VAL A 106 -5.39 -3.61 -11.17
C VAL A 106 -4.37 -2.92 -12.06
N THR A 107 -4.70 -1.74 -12.55
CA THR A 107 -3.92 -1.05 -13.60
C THR A 107 -2.99 0.02 -13.07
N ALA A 108 -3.31 0.63 -11.94
CA ALA A 108 -2.52 1.70 -11.36
C ALA A 108 -2.62 1.75 -9.83
N SER A 109 -1.57 2.29 -9.22
CA SER A 109 -1.59 2.76 -7.84
C SER A 109 -0.94 4.14 -7.79
N ASN A 110 -1.74 5.16 -7.47
CA ASN A 110 -1.30 6.55 -7.42
C ASN A 110 -1.03 6.93 -5.97
N LEU A 111 0.23 7.26 -5.66
CA LEU A 111 0.66 7.70 -4.34
C LEU A 111 0.65 9.22 -4.24
N VAL A 112 0.10 9.73 -3.15
CA VAL A 112 0.19 11.14 -2.77
C VAL A 112 0.89 11.23 -1.42
N LEU A 113 2.05 11.85 -1.39
CA LEU A 113 2.88 12.06 -0.19
C LEU A 113 2.83 13.52 0.23
N ARG A 114 2.57 13.75 1.50
CA ARG A 114 2.79 15.05 2.16
C ARG A 114 3.59 14.78 3.42
N ALA A 115 4.74 15.45 3.57
CA ALA A 115 5.60 15.22 4.72
C ALA A 115 6.13 16.53 5.30
N LYS A 116 6.20 16.55 6.62
CA LYS A 116 6.89 17.60 7.38
C LYS A 116 8.17 17.02 7.94
N VAL A 117 9.31 17.48 7.40
CA VAL A 117 10.65 16.98 7.76
C VAL A 117 11.57 18.17 8.02
N PRO A 118 11.81 18.51 9.28
CA PRO A 118 12.64 19.67 9.62
C PRO A 118 14.03 19.57 9.00
N GLY A 119 14.46 20.66 8.36
CA GLY A 119 15.82 20.81 7.81
C GLY A 119 16.09 20.05 6.50
N LEU A 120 15.11 19.34 5.95
CA LEU A 120 15.31 18.60 4.70
C LEU A 120 15.24 19.52 3.48
N PRO A 121 16.31 19.60 2.65
CA PRO A 121 16.27 20.36 1.41
C PRO A 121 15.26 19.77 0.40
N PRO A 122 14.54 20.61 -0.39
CA PRO A 122 13.55 20.13 -1.36
C PRO A 122 14.11 19.12 -2.38
N ALA A 123 15.30 19.37 -2.92
CA ALA A 123 15.92 18.43 -3.88
C ALA A 123 16.22 17.06 -3.24
N LYS A 124 16.60 17.04 -1.98
CA LYS A 124 16.85 15.78 -1.23
C LYS A 124 15.53 15.07 -0.90
N PHE A 125 14.48 15.83 -0.61
CA PHE A 125 13.12 15.29 -0.45
C PHE A 125 12.67 14.56 -1.71
N ASP A 126 12.77 15.19 -2.87
CA ASP A 126 12.36 14.59 -4.15
C ASP A 126 13.15 13.33 -4.48
N GLU A 127 14.47 13.35 -4.24
CA GLU A 127 15.34 12.18 -4.42
C GLU A 127 14.90 10.99 -3.53
N ILE A 128 14.67 11.24 -2.25
CA ILE A 128 14.29 10.21 -1.28
C ILE A 128 12.88 9.69 -1.60
N ALA A 129 11.94 10.57 -1.94
CA ALA A 129 10.59 10.18 -2.33
C ALA A 129 10.57 9.27 -3.57
N ALA A 130 11.36 9.61 -4.58
CA ALA A 130 11.50 8.78 -5.78
C ALA A 130 12.13 7.41 -5.48
N LYS A 131 13.16 7.37 -4.64
CA LYS A 131 13.78 6.11 -4.19
C LYS A 131 12.83 5.25 -3.39
N ALA A 132 12.04 5.84 -2.51
CA ALA A 132 11.04 5.14 -1.71
C ALA A 132 9.94 4.55 -2.60
N LYS A 133 9.47 5.28 -3.61
CA LYS A 133 8.52 4.77 -4.61
C LYS A 133 9.06 3.53 -5.33
N ALA A 134 10.29 3.57 -5.78
CA ALA A 134 10.91 2.45 -6.51
C ALA A 134 11.27 1.27 -5.60
N GLY A 135 11.68 1.54 -4.37
CA GLY A 135 12.23 0.54 -3.44
C GLY A 135 11.21 -0.06 -2.47
N CYS A 136 10.04 0.53 -2.32
CA CYS A 136 8.97 -0.01 -1.48
C CYS A 136 8.60 -1.43 -1.96
N PRO A 137 8.62 -2.45 -1.07
CA PRO A 137 8.32 -3.83 -1.44
C PRO A 137 6.95 -4.02 -2.12
N ILE A 138 5.93 -3.26 -1.73
CA ILE A 138 4.61 -3.33 -2.38
C ILE A 138 4.64 -2.69 -3.78
N SER A 139 5.37 -1.57 -3.97
CA SER A 139 5.62 -1.03 -5.32
C SER A 139 6.27 -2.07 -6.24
N ARG A 140 7.20 -2.84 -5.73
CA ARG A 140 7.89 -3.89 -6.48
C ARG A 140 7.05 -5.14 -6.72
N LEU A 141 6.06 -5.39 -5.87
CA LEU A 141 5.11 -6.48 -6.01
C LEU A 141 4.09 -6.22 -7.13
N LEU A 142 3.59 -4.98 -7.20
CA LEU A 142 2.48 -4.62 -8.08
C LEU A 142 2.94 -4.57 -9.54
N ASN A 143 2.28 -5.36 -10.40
CA ASN A 143 2.42 -5.23 -11.85
C ASN A 143 1.42 -4.20 -12.39
N ALA A 144 1.57 -2.95 -11.90
CA ALA A 144 0.70 -1.83 -12.22
C ALA A 144 1.51 -0.56 -12.38
N LYS A 145 0.95 0.45 -13.03
CA LYS A 145 1.58 1.76 -13.12
C LYS A 145 1.55 2.45 -11.76
N ILE A 146 2.71 2.84 -11.25
CA ILE A 146 2.82 3.57 -10.00
C ILE A 146 3.23 5.01 -10.28
N SER A 147 2.44 5.96 -9.80
CA SER A 147 2.75 7.39 -9.83
C SER A 147 2.97 7.93 -8.41
N LEU A 148 3.63 9.08 -8.32
CA LEU A 148 3.86 9.75 -7.04
C LEU A 148 3.73 11.26 -7.23
N ALA A 149 2.88 11.89 -6.43
CA ALA A 149 2.85 13.33 -6.21
C ALA A 149 3.34 13.58 -4.78
N ALA A 150 4.44 14.32 -4.63
CA ALA A 150 5.09 14.52 -3.35
C ALA A 150 5.16 16.00 -3.00
N THR A 151 4.86 16.36 -1.75
CA THR A 151 4.89 17.72 -1.23
C THR A 151 5.62 17.74 0.12
N LEU A 152 6.67 18.55 0.20
CA LEU A 152 7.33 18.91 1.45
C LEU A 152 6.60 20.11 2.06
N LEU A 153 6.21 20.00 3.34
CA LEU A 153 5.48 21.03 4.10
C LEU A 153 6.41 21.91 4.91
#